data_b6e3e9d68e0f7a572fb6ed46a798b735
#
_entry.id   b6e3e9d68e0f7a572fb6ed46a798b735
#
_cell.length_a   1.000
_cell.length_b   1.000
_cell.length_c   1.000
_cell.angle_alpha   90.00
_cell.angle_beta   90.00
_cell.angle_gamma   90.00
#
_symmetry.space_group_name_H-M   'P 1'
#
loop_
_entity.id
_entity.type
_entity.pdbx_description
1 polymer ?
#
loop_
_entity_poly.entity_id
_entity_poly.type
_entity_poly.pdbx_seq_one_letter_code
_entity_poly.pdbx_strand_id
1 'polypeptide(L)'
;MKAFYKGVTIAESNDTIVVEGNHYFPPDSIKKVYFQGSNTRSICPWKGEARYYDIATNGELNKDLAWYYPEPKEAAKKIKNYVAFWKGVEVVT
;
A
#
# COMPACT_ATOMS: atom_id res chain seq x y z
N MET A 1 3.73 3.06 13.01
CA MET A 1 2.53 2.50 12.35
C MET A 1 2.80 1.09 11.88
N LYS A 2 1.83 0.23 12.04
CA LYS A 2 1.88 -1.15 11.55
C LYS A 2 0.64 -1.43 10.73
N ALA A 3 0.80 -2.21 9.68
CA ALA A 3 -0.30 -2.72 8.87
C ALA A 3 -0.42 -4.24 9.11
N PHE A 4 -1.60 -4.67 9.50
CA PHE A 4 -1.90 -6.09 9.78
C PHE A 4 -2.97 -6.60 8.84
N TYR A 5 -2.82 -7.83 8.40
CA TYR A 5 -3.88 -8.54 7.71
C TYR A 5 -4.03 -9.93 8.28
N LYS A 6 -5.21 -10.20 8.84
CA LYS A 6 -5.53 -11.50 9.48
C LYS A 6 -4.44 -11.91 10.48
N GLY A 7 -4.03 -10.98 11.33
CA GLY A 7 -3.05 -11.22 12.39
C GLY A 7 -1.59 -11.23 11.94
N VAL A 8 -1.32 -10.99 10.66
CA VAL A 8 0.05 -10.97 10.13
C VAL A 8 0.48 -9.52 9.89
N THR A 9 1.61 -9.12 10.45
CA THR A 9 2.19 -7.81 10.18
C THR A 9 2.80 -7.81 8.78
N ILE A 10 2.26 -6.98 7.88
CA ILE A 10 2.71 -6.92 6.49
C ILE A 10 3.52 -5.68 6.17
N ALA A 11 3.46 -4.65 7.01
CA ALA A 11 4.30 -3.46 6.88
C ALA A 11 4.45 -2.79 8.24
N GLU A 12 5.58 -2.10 8.43
CA GLU A 12 5.83 -1.36 9.67
C GLU A 12 6.81 -0.23 9.41
N SER A 13 6.46 0.98 9.83
CA SER A 13 7.33 2.15 9.69
C SER A 13 6.89 3.27 10.62
N ASN A 14 7.87 4.06 11.08
CA ASN A 14 7.60 5.33 11.77
C ASN A 14 7.57 6.51 10.79
N ASP A 15 7.79 6.26 9.49
CA ASP A 15 7.95 7.30 8.49
C ASP A 15 6.81 7.32 7.47
N THR A 16 5.60 6.96 7.89
CA THR A 16 4.44 7.03 6.99
C THR A 16 4.10 8.48 6.67
N ILE A 17 3.55 8.68 5.46
CA ILE A 17 3.04 9.97 5.03
C ILE A 17 1.52 9.84 4.92
N VAL A 18 0.78 10.77 5.55
CA VAL A 18 -0.67 10.75 5.51
C VAL A 18 -1.17 11.62 4.36
N VAL A 19 -1.97 11.02 3.47
CA VAL A 19 -2.62 11.72 2.37
C VAL A 19 -4.07 11.26 2.33
N GLU A 20 -5.00 12.20 2.40
CA GLU A 20 -6.45 11.91 2.35
C GLU A 20 -6.87 10.87 3.39
N GLY A 21 -6.28 10.94 4.58
CA GLY A 21 -6.61 10.03 5.68
C GLY A 21 -5.96 8.65 5.60
N ASN A 22 -5.19 8.37 4.56
CA ASN A 22 -4.49 7.09 4.42
C ASN A 22 -3.02 7.26 4.78
N HIS A 23 -2.49 6.30 5.53
CA HIS A 23 -1.05 6.23 5.79
C HIS A 23 -0.37 5.52 4.63
N TYR A 24 0.59 6.19 4.01
CA TYR A 24 1.41 5.63 2.96
C TYR A 24 2.73 5.19 3.56
N PHE A 25 3.04 3.92 3.43
CA PHE A 25 4.25 3.31 4.00
C PHE A 25 5.40 3.37 3.02
N PRO A 26 6.63 3.70 3.47
CA PRO A 26 7.80 3.66 2.58
C PRO A 26 7.93 2.31 1.86
N PRO A 27 8.44 2.30 0.63
CA PRO A 27 8.52 1.05 -0.14
C PRO A 27 9.40 -0.03 0.52
N ASP A 28 10.39 0.35 1.32
CA ASP A 28 11.25 -0.60 2.02
C ASP A 28 10.66 -1.09 3.35
N SER A 29 9.50 -0.58 3.76
CA SER A 29 8.86 -0.98 5.02
C SER A 29 7.84 -2.11 4.85
N ILE A 30 7.51 -2.49 3.63
CA ILE A 30 6.59 -3.61 3.39
C ILE A 30 7.37 -4.93 3.44
N LYS A 31 6.72 -5.97 3.93
CA LYS A 31 7.31 -7.32 3.96
C LYS A 31 6.99 -7.99 2.63
N LYS A 32 7.90 -7.85 1.68
CA LYS A 32 7.68 -8.21 0.27
C LYS A 32 7.23 -9.65 0.05
N VAL A 33 7.58 -10.54 0.95
CA VAL A 33 7.19 -11.96 0.86
C VAL A 33 5.66 -12.13 0.80
N TYR A 34 4.90 -11.18 1.32
CA TYR A 34 3.44 -11.25 1.32
C TYR A 34 2.80 -10.51 0.13
N PHE A 35 3.58 -9.82 -0.69
CA PHE A 35 3.06 -8.94 -1.73
C PHE A 35 3.29 -9.53 -3.12
N GLN A 36 2.24 -9.53 -3.94
CA GLN A 36 2.33 -9.89 -5.36
C GLN A 36 1.75 -8.77 -6.21
N GLY A 37 2.39 -8.49 -7.34
CA GLY A 37 1.87 -7.49 -8.26
C GLY A 37 0.53 -7.91 -8.83
N SER A 38 -0.41 -6.94 -8.91
CA SER A 38 -1.72 -7.12 -9.51
C SER A 38 -1.76 -6.42 -10.86
N ASN A 39 -2.65 -6.87 -11.75
CA ASN A 39 -2.89 -6.20 -13.03
C ASN A 39 -3.90 -5.05 -12.90
N THR A 40 -4.49 -4.86 -11.73
CA THR A 40 -5.46 -3.79 -11.51
C THR A 40 -4.77 -2.43 -11.53
N ARG A 41 -5.43 -1.46 -12.16
CA ARG A 41 -4.96 -0.07 -12.21
C ARG A 41 -6.13 0.87 -12.06
N SER A 42 -5.89 2.05 -11.51
CA SER A 42 -6.89 3.09 -11.42
C SER A 42 -6.22 4.46 -11.60
N ILE A 43 -7.03 5.46 -11.91
CA ILE A 43 -6.52 6.82 -12.14
C ILE A 43 -7.07 7.75 -11.07
N CYS A 44 -6.16 8.45 -10.39
CA CYS A 44 -6.51 9.56 -9.53
C CYS A 44 -6.12 10.85 -10.26
N PRO A 45 -7.06 11.77 -10.50
CA PRO A 45 -6.77 12.97 -11.32
C PRO A 45 -5.59 13.79 -10.84
N TRP A 46 -5.34 13.86 -9.52
CA TRP A 46 -4.24 14.68 -9.02
C TRP A 46 -3.01 13.87 -8.60
N LYS A 47 -3.16 12.56 -8.31
CA LYS A 47 -2.04 11.71 -7.89
C LYS A 47 -1.41 10.92 -9.03
N GLY A 48 -2.21 10.52 -10.03
CA GLY A 48 -1.71 9.75 -11.17
C GLY A 48 -2.30 8.35 -11.24
N GLU A 49 -1.60 7.43 -11.92
CA GLU A 49 -2.04 6.05 -12.05
C GLU A 49 -1.62 5.25 -10.83
N ALA A 50 -2.60 4.65 -10.16
CA ALA A 50 -2.35 3.72 -9.06
C ALA A 50 -2.21 2.31 -9.61
N ARG A 51 -1.26 1.57 -9.05
CA ARG A 51 -1.09 0.13 -9.25
C ARG A 51 -1.34 -0.56 -7.93
N TYR A 52 -1.66 -1.86 -7.98
CA TYR A 52 -2.14 -2.58 -6.82
C TYR A 52 -1.27 -3.78 -6.50
N TYR A 53 -1.29 -4.18 -5.23
CA TYR A 53 -0.71 -5.42 -4.76
C TYR A 53 -1.81 -6.33 -4.23
N ASP A 54 -1.67 -7.62 -4.54
CA ASP A 54 -2.39 -8.67 -3.84
C ASP A 54 -1.59 -9.07 -2.62
N ILE A 55 -2.27 -9.50 -1.57
CA ILE A 55 -1.61 -9.92 -0.33
C ILE A 55 -1.81 -11.43 -0.14
N ALA A 56 -0.70 -12.15 -0.04
CA ALA A 56 -0.69 -13.60 0.19
C ALA A 56 -0.29 -13.88 1.63
N THR A 57 -1.24 -14.32 2.45
CA THR A 57 -1.00 -14.72 3.83
C THR A 57 -1.71 -16.02 4.13
N ASN A 58 -1.13 -16.86 4.99
CA ASN A 58 -1.78 -18.09 5.45
C ASN A 58 -2.29 -18.99 4.32
N GLY A 59 -1.57 -19.01 3.19
CA GLY A 59 -1.96 -19.82 2.04
C GLY A 59 -3.07 -19.26 1.18
N GLU A 60 -3.54 -18.03 1.46
CA GLU A 60 -4.59 -17.37 0.70
C GLU A 60 -4.05 -16.15 -0.03
N LEU A 61 -4.49 -15.97 -1.27
CA LEU A 61 -4.21 -14.76 -2.04
C LEU A 61 -5.44 -13.86 -2.01
N ASN A 62 -5.28 -12.64 -1.51
CA ASN A 62 -6.36 -11.66 -1.43
C ASN A 62 -6.07 -10.52 -2.37
N LYS A 63 -7.01 -10.25 -3.29
CA LYS A 63 -6.80 -9.34 -4.42
C LYS A 63 -6.89 -7.88 -4.01
N ASP A 64 -5.91 -7.10 -4.49
CA ASP A 64 -5.97 -5.63 -4.50
C ASP A 64 -6.15 -5.00 -3.11
N LEU A 65 -5.41 -5.48 -2.11
CA LEU A 65 -5.50 -4.97 -0.75
C LEU A 65 -4.59 -3.76 -0.50
N ALA A 66 -3.69 -3.45 -1.42
CA ALA A 66 -2.77 -2.33 -1.30
C ALA A 66 -2.61 -1.64 -2.64
N TRP A 67 -2.23 -0.36 -2.60
CA TRP A 67 -1.96 0.39 -3.83
C TRP A 67 -0.75 1.29 -3.66
N TYR A 68 -0.17 1.73 -4.78
CA TYR A 68 0.96 2.64 -4.81
C TYR A 68 0.97 3.40 -6.14
N TYR A 69 1.67 4.52 -6.15
CA TYR A 69 1.81 5.36 -7.36
C TYR A 69 3.27 5.30 -7.81
N PRO A 70 3.63 4.50 -8.83
CA PRO A 70 5.03 4.40 -9.28
C PRO A 70 5.51 5.66 -10.01
N GLU A 71 4.59 6.38 -10.66
CA GLU A 71 4.90 7.61 -11.39
C GLU A 71 3.86 8.68 -11.03
N PRO A 72 3.89 9.19 -9.78
CA PRO A 72 2.89 10.17 -9.36
C PRO A 72 3.07 11.49 -10.08
N LYS A 73 1.97 12.24 -10.20
CA LYS A 73 2.04 13.61 -10.66
C LYS A 73 2.83 14.45 -9.66
N GLU A 74 3.31 15.62 -10.11
CA GLU A 74 4.16 16.48 -9.28
C GLU A 74 3.58 16.77 -7.91
N ALA A 75 2.26 17.00 -7.82
CA ALA A 75 1.60 17.31 -6.54
C ALA A 75 1.66 16.15 -5.53
N ALA A 76 1.93 14.93 -5.97
CA ALA A 76 1.98 13.76 -5.11
C ALA A 76 3.36 13.07 -5.12
N LYS A 77 4.39 13.74 -5.60
CA LYS A 77 5.71 13.11 -5.75
C LYS A 77 6.30 12.58 -4.45
N LYS A 78 5.90 13.11 -3.31
CA LYS A 78 6.42 12.67 -2.01
C LYS A 78 5.99 11.26 -1.63
N ILE A 79 4.92 10.75 -2.23
CA ILE A 79 4.44 9.38 -1.96
C ILE A 79 4.81 8.39 -3.07
N LYS A 80 5.76 8.75 -3.93
CA LYS A 80 6.22 7.85 -5.00
C LYS A 80 6.62 6.50 -4.42
N ASN A 81 5.99 5.43 -4.93
CA ASN A 81 6.22 4.04 -4.52
C ASN A 81 5.84 3.72 -3.06
N TYR A 82 5.32 4.68 -2.30
CA TYR A 82 4.79 4.41 -0.97
C TYR A 82 3.49 3.61 -1.10
N VAL A 83 3.22 2.74 -0.13
CA VAL A 83 2.12 1.78 -0.20
C VAL A 83 1.06 2.10 0.82
N ALA A 84 -0.20 2.17 0.38
CA ALA A 84 -1.36 2.35 1.25
C ALA A 84 -2.23 1.10 1.22
N PHE A 85 -3.10 0.95 2.21
CA PHE A 85 -3.88 -0.27 2.43
C PHE A 85 -5.37 0.02 2.62
N TRP A 86 -6.21 -0.96 2.30
CA TRP A 86 -7.66 -0.91 2.52
C TRP A 86 -8.25 -2.33 2.65
N LYS A 87 -9.57 -2.45 2.57
CA LYS A 87 -10.30 -3.74 2.47
C LYS A 87 -9.93 -4.75 3.56
N GLY A 88 -9.97 -4.32 4.81
CA GLY A 88 -9.74 -5.23 5.92
C GLY A 88 -8.31 -5.29 6.42
N VAL A 89 -7.38 -4.56 5.77
CA VAL A 89 -6.05 -4.37 6.34
C VAL A 89 -6.17 -3.33 7.47
N GLU A 90 -5.71 -3.70 8.66
CA GLU A 90 -5.72 -2.79 9.81
C GLU A 90 -4.43 -2.00 9.87
N VAL A 91 -4.53 -0.68 10.00
CA VAL A 91 -3.38 0.21 10.16
C VAL A 91 -3.47 0.86 11.52
N VAL A 92 -2.50 0.57 12.38
CA VAL A 92 -2.52 1.00 13.79
C VAL A 92 -1.14 1.50 14.24
N THR A 93 -1.12 2.23 15.35
CA THR A 93 0.12 2.69 15.97
C THR A 93 0.85 1.64 16.79
#